data_4cbfc3cc1ae5e81fc20c8fb1c4965767
#
_entry.id   4cbfc3cc1ae5e81fc20c8fb1c4965767
#
_cell.length_a   1.000
_cell.length_b   1.000
_cell.length_c   1.000
_cell.angle_alpha   90.00
_cell.angle_beta   90.00
_cell.angle_gamma   90.00
#
_symmetry.space_group_name_H-M   'P 1'
#
loop_
_entity.id
_entity.type
_entity.pdbx_description
1 polymer ?
#
loop_
_entity_poly.entity_id
_entity_poly.type
_entity_poly.pdbx_seq_one_letter_code
_entity_poly.pdbx_strand_id
1 'polypeptide(L)'
;TVYGPWGRPDMAYFKFTKKILAGKKIDIYNKGRMYRDYTYIDDIVDGIYKLLNKCPSLKLKKKHRNDSLSPVAPYRILNIGNTKKIYLMDFINSLEKEINRKIKKNFMPMQKGDVHSTLSDSSLLKRVTGYNPKTNYKTGVKKFINWYLDYYNK
;
A
#
# COMPACT_ATOMS: atom_id res chain seq x y z
N THR A 1 -2.06 1.46 2.21
CA THR A 1 -2.47 0.11 1.78
C THR A 1 -1.26 -0.66 1.25
N VAL A 2 -0.78 -1.64 2.01
CA VAL A 2 0.31 -2.52 1.56
C VAL A 2 -0.24 -3.53 0.56
N TYR A 3 0.47 -3.75 -0.54
CA TYR A 3 0.10 -4.72 -1.57
C TYR A 3 1.36 -5.37 -2.17
N GLY A 4 1.19 -6.53 -2.78
CA GLY A 4 2.28 -7.28 -3.41
C GLY A 4 2.17 -8.79 -3.18
N PRO A 5 3.21 -9.56 -3.53
CA PRO A 5 3.30 -10.99 -3.24
C PRO A 5 3.01 -11.33 -1.78
N TRP A 6 2.43 -12.50 -1.56
CA TRP A 6 2.06 -13.02 -0.22
C TRP A 6 1.05 -12.15 0.54
N GLY A 7 0.36 -11.24 -0.15
CA GLY A 7 -0.66 -10.40 0.44
C GLY A 7 -1.91 -11.18 0.87
N ARG A 8 -2.67 -10.62 1.81
CA ARG A 8 -3.88 -11.25 2.33
C ARG A 8 -4.94 -11.40 1.23
N PRO A 9 -5.57 -12.58 1.07
CA PRO A 9 -6.56 -12.86 0.02
C PRO A 9 -7.86 -12.04 0.14
N ASP A 10 -8.15 -11.48 1.32
CA ASP A 10 -9.32 -10.65 1.58
C ASP A 10 -9.15 -9.18 1.17
N MET A 11 -7.92 -8.77 0.81
CA MET A 11 -7.66 -7.41 0.33
C MET A 11 -8.25 -7.17 -1.06
N ALA A 12 -8.64 -5.92 -1.33
CA ALA A 12 -9.34 -5.53 -2.55
C ALA A 12 -8.57 -5.91 -3.82
N TYR A 13 -7.26 -5.62 -3.89
CA TYR A 13 -6.43 -5.93 -5.05
C TYR A 13 -6.36 -7.43 -5.35
N PHE A 14 -6.32 -8.26 -4.31
CA PHE A 14 -6.30 -9.71 -4.44
C PHE A 14 -7.66 -10.23 -4.95
N LYS A 15 -8.76 -9.77 -4.35
CA LYS A 15 -10.12 -10.10 -4.78
C LYS A 15 -10.40 -9.67 -6.22
N PHE A 16 -9.93 -8.47 -6.60
CA PHE A 16 -10.08 -7.97 -7.97
C PHE A 16 -9.33 -8.87 -8.94
N THR A 17 -8.07 -9.18 -8.68
CA THR A 17 -7.24 -10.08 -9.52
C THR A 17 -7.94 -11.43 -9.72
N LYS A 18 -8.37 -12.06 -8.62
CA LYS A 18 -9.10 -13.35 -8.68
C LYS A 18 -10.36 -13.25 -9.54
N LYS A 19 -11.17 -12.20 -9.37
CA LYS A 19 -12.41 -12.00 -10.13
C LYS A 19 -12.12 -11.67 -11.61
N ILE A 20 -11.09 -10.87 -11.91
CA ILE A 20 -10.67 -10.55 -13.28
C ILE A 20 -10.28 -11.83 -14.03
N LEU A 21 -9.43 -12.66 -13.44
CA LEU A 21 -9.00 -13.93 -14.02
C LEU A 21 -10.17 -14.90 -14.24
N ALA A 22 -11.14 -14.90 -13.32
CA ALA A 22 -12.35 -15.72 -13.43
C ALA A 22 -13.44 -15.12 -14.36
N GLY A 23 -13.23 -13.95 -14.96
CA GLY A 23 -14.24 -13.27 -15.79
C GLY A 23 -15.47 -12.78 -15.01
N LYS A 24 -15.41 -12.73 -13.67
CA LYS A 24 -16.50 -12.34 -12.79
C LYS A 24 -16.51 -10.84 -12.53
N LYS A 25 -17.70 -10.21 -12.48
CA LYS A 25 -17.84 -8.79 -12.14
C LYS A 25 -17.22 -8.45 -10.77
N ILE A 26 -16.64 -7.24 -10.62
CA ILE A 26 -16.17 -6.70 -9.34
C ILE A 26 -17.13 -5.65 -8.79
N ASP A 27 -17.27 -5.62 -7.46
CA ASP A 27 -18.01 -4.59 -6.76
C ASP A 27 -17.05 -3.45 -6.41
N ILE A 28 -17.40 -2.24 -6.80
CA ILE A 28 -16.61 -1.03 -6.63
C ILE A 28 -17.41 -0.07 -5.75
N TYR A 29 -17.02 0.01 -4.48
CA TYR A 29 -17.66 0.87 -3.50
C TYR A 29 -17.41 2.35 -3.77
N ASN A 30 -18.29 3.20 -3.22
CA ASN A 30 -18.31 4.65 -3.42
C ASN A 30 -18.24 5.06 -4.91
N LYS A 31 -18.85 4.27 -5.79
CA LYS A 31 -18.79 4.48 -7.24
C LYS A 31 -17.34 4.65 -7.77
N GLY A 32 -16.36 4.06 -7.08
CA GLY A 32 -14.93 4.16 -7.40
C GLY A 32 -14.25 5.45 -6.93
N ARG A 33 -14.96 6.38 -6.31
CA ARG A 33 -14.44 7.68 -5.87
C ARG A 33 -13.64 7.56 -4.56
N MET A 34 -12.58 6.78 -4.61
CA MET A 34 -11.72 6.50 -3.45
C MET A 34 -10.25 6.61 -3.82
N TYR A 35 -9.45 7.01 -2.84
CA TYR A 35 -8.00 7.12 -2.98
C TYR A 35 -7.30 6.32 -1.90
N ARG A 36 -6.20 5.69 -2.25
CA ARG A 36 -5.35 4.97 -1.28
C ARG A 36 -3.88 5.29 -1.53
N ASP A 37 -3.12 5.32 -0.46
CA ASP A 37 -1.67 5.24 -0.52
C ASP A 37 -1.31 3.76 -0.67
N TYR A 38 -1.11 3.34 -1.93
CA TYR A 38 -0.67 1.98 -2.23
C TYR A 38 0.85 1.89 -2.09
N THR A 39 1.29 1.10 -1.13
CA THR A 39 2.72 0.90 -0.85
C THR A 39 3.10 -0.54 -1.17
N TYR A 40 4.09 -0.72 -2.05
CA TYR A 40 4.55 -2.05 -2.44
C TYR A 40 5.30 -2.73 -1.29
N ILE A 41 5.13 -4.04 -1.15
CA ILE A 41 5.64 -4.80 -0.01
C ILE A 41 7.15 -4.66 0.19
N ASP A 42 7.96 -4.67 -0.88
CA ASP A 42 9.40 -4.53 -0.77
C ASP A 42 9.78 -3.17 -0.15
N ASP A 43 9.05 -2.10 -0.48
CA ASP A 43 9.28 -0.78 0.13
C ASP A 43 9.01 -0.79 1.65
N ILE A 44 8.05 -1.59 2.12
CA ILE A 44 7.78 -1.75 3.56
C ILE A 44 8.92 -2.53 4.22
N VAL A 45 9.32 -3.65 3.63
CA VAL A 45 10.39 -4.52 4.15
C VAL A 45 11.71 -3.75 4.22
N ASP A 46 12.06 -3.01 3.16
CA ASP A 46 13.26 -2.16 3.13
C ASP A 46 13.22 -1.08 4.22
N GLY A 47 12.05 -0.45 4.41
CA GLY A 47 11.84 0.53 5.47
C GLY A 47 12.07 -0.07 6.86
N ILE A 48 11.52 -1.25 7.13
CA ILE A 48 11.70 -1.98 8.39
C ILE A 48 13.17 -2.38 8.57
N TYR A 49 13.80 -2.94 7.56
CA TYR A 49 15.22 -3.35 7.60
C TYR A 49 16.14 -2.18 7.96
N LYS A 50 15.91 -1.01 7.37
CA LYS A 50 16.70 0.20 7.68
C LYS A 50 16.46 0.74 9.09
N LEU A 51 15.35 0.39 9.72
CA LEU A 51 15.05 0.77 11.10
C LEU A 51 15.76 -0.11 12.15
N LEU A 52 16.19 -1.33 11.81
CA LEU A 52 16.84 -2.24 12.76
C LEU A 52 18.03 -1.60 13.48
N ASN A 53 18.81 -0.78 12.77
CA ASN A 53 19.98 -0.07 13.31
C ASN A 53 19.67 1.37 13.76
N LYS A 54 18.38 1.71 13.96
CA LYS A 54 17.92 3.06 14.34
C LYS A 54 17.04 3.03 15.59
N CYS A 55 17.35 2.13 16.51
CA CYS A 55 16.62 2.00 17.77
C CYS A 55 16.64 3.33 18.54
N PRO A 56 15.49 3.79 19.05
CA PRO A 56 15.44 4.95 19.93
C PRO A 56 16.21 4.68 21.23
N SER A 57 16.75 5.74 21.84
CA SER A 57 17.32 5.68 23.20
C SER A 57 16.93 6.92 23.98
N LEU A 58 16.99 6.85 25.29
CA LEU A 58 16.70 7.99 26.20
C LEU A 58 17.72 9.14 26.03
N LYS A 59 18.89 8.87 25.46
CA LYS A 59 19.91 9.90 25.17
C LYS A 59 19.57 10.74 23.94
N LEU A 60 18.67 10.26 23.07
CA LEU A 60 18.26 11.00 21.88
C LEU A 60 17.31 12.14 22.26
N LYS A 61 17.50 13.27 21.57
CA LYS A 61 16.60 14.43 21.69
C LYS A 61 15.75 14.55 20.42
N LYS A 62 14.53 15.05 20.58
CA LYS A 62 13.70 15.41 19.43
C LYS A 62 14.41 16.46 18.59
N LYS A 63 14.57 16.18 17.29
CA LYS A 63 15.17 17.11 16.33
C LYS A 63 14.15 17.99 15.61
N HIS A 64 12.87 17.59 15.65
CA HIS A 64 11.80 18.27 14.93
C HIS A 64 10.51 18.24 15.75
N ARG A 65 9.63 19.22 15.53
CA ARG A 65 8.30 19.31 16.17
C ARG A 65 7.46 18.05 16.00
N ASN A 66 7.51 17.44 14.79
CA ASN A 66 6.73 16.25 14.44
C ASN A 66 7.50 14.94 14.70
N ASP A 67 8.54 14.95 15.54
CA ASP A 67 9.23 13.73 15.97
C ASP A 67 8.45 13.07 17.10
N SER A 68 8.01 11.84 16.88
CA SER A 68 7.28 11.02 17.86
C SER A 68 8.18 10.36 18.92
N LEU A 69 9.47 10.73 18.97
CA LEU A 69 10.39 10.22 20.00
C LEU A 69 9.83 10.49 21.39
N SER A 70 9.70 9.42 22.19
CA SER A 70 9.26 9.52 23.57
C SER A 70 10.35 10.15 24.45
N PRO A 71 9.99 11.05 25.38
CA PRO A 71 10.93 11.59 26.36
C PRO A 71 11.20 10.65 27.55
N VAL A 72 10.37 9.62 27.73
CA VAL A 72 10.40 8.77 28.94
C VAL A 72 10.70 7.29 28.65
N ALA A 73 10.75 6.91 27.38
CA ALA A 73 11.03 5.53 26.96
C ALA A 73 11.79 5.48 25.63
N PRO A 74 12.56 4.42 25.32
CA PRO A 74 13.22 4.24 24.03
C PRO A 74 12.19 3.85 22.95
N TYR A 75 11.28 4.76 22.62
CA TYR A 75 10.12 4.53 21.79
C TYR A 75 9.90 5.64 20.75
N ARG A 76 9.55 5.25 19.52
CA ARG A 76 9.21 6.15 18.42
C ARG A 76 8.19 5.49 17.49
N ILE A 77 7.16 6.21 17.08
CA ILE A 77 6.21 5.79 16.05
C ILE A 77 6.65 6.35 14.70
N LEU A 78 6.64 5.52 13.67
CA LEU A 78 6.97 5.91 12.31
C LEU A 78 5.91 5.36 11.35
N ASN A 79 5.52 6.18 10.37
CA ASN A 79 4.73 5.70 9.26
C ASN A 79 5.63 5.23 8.12
N ILE A 80 5.25 4.15 7.47
CA ILE A 80 5.87 3.66 6.24
C ILE A 80 4.81 3.62 5.16
N GLY A 81 4.93 4.46 4.15
CA GLY A 81 4.01 4.53 3.03
C GLY A 81 4.60 5.31 1.86
N ASN A 82 4.00 5.18 0.68
CA ASN A 82 4.53 5.75 -0.56
C ASN A 82 4.27 7.27 -0.70
N THR A 83 3.47 7.85 0.21
CA THR A 83 3.11 9.27 0.24
C THR A 83 2.43 9.79 -1.04
N LYS A 84 1.75 8.90 -1.77
CA LYS A 84 1.04 9.22 -3.01
C LYS A 84 -0.38 8.70 -2.99
N LYS A 85 -1.34 9.58 -3.23
CA LYS A 85 -2.74 9.21 -3.42
C LYS A 85 -2.93 8.63 -4.81
N ILE A 86 -3.32 7.38 -4.91
CA ILE A 86 -3.68 6.73 -6.16
C ILE A 86 -5.19 6.52 -6.19
N TYR A 87 -5.82 6.93 -7.28
CA TYR A 87 -7.24 6.75 -7.51
C TYR A 87 -7.55 5.24 -7.67
N LEU A 88 -8.61 4.76 -7.04
CA LEU A 88 -8.97 3.34 -7.06
C LEU A 88 -9.17 2.82 -8.48
N MET A 89 -9.80 3.63 -9.35
CA MET A 89 -10.02 3.21 -10.74
C MET A 89 -8.74 3.10 -11.54
N ASP A 90 -7.74 3.95 -11.28
CA ASP A 90 -6.43 3.85 -11.95
C ASP A 90 -5.70 2.58 -11.52
N PHE A 91 -5.82 2.21 -10.25
CA PHE A 91 -5.26 0.96 -9.74
C PHE A 91 -5.94 -0.26 -10.39
N ILE A 92 -7.29 -0.26 -10.49
CA ILE A 92 -8.05 -1.33 -11.17
C ILE A 92 -7.68 -1.41 -12.65
N ASN A 93 -7.59 -0.27 -13.34
CA ASN A 93 -7.17 -0.23 -14.74
C ASN A 93 -5.76 -0.81 -14.96
N SER A 94 -4.87 -0.60 -13.97
CA SER A 94 -3.53 -1.20 -14.01
C SER A 94 -3.58 -2.73 -13.87
N LEU A 95 -4.45 -3.28 -13.00
CA LEU A 95 -4.67 -4.72 -12.90
C LEU A 95 -5.23 -5.31 -14.22
N GLU A 96 -6.25 -4.66 -14.81
CA GLU A 96 -6.84 -5.07 -16.08
C GLU A 96 -5.81 -5.10 -17.20
N LYS A 97 -4.90 -4.10 -17.23
CA LYS A 97 -3.83 -4.00 -18.21
C LYS A 97 -2.83 -5.14 -18.08
N GLU A 98 -2.34 -5.42 -16.87
CA GLU A 98 -1.34 -6.46 -16.63
C GLU A 98 -1.91 -7.88 -16.84
N ILE A 99 -3.21 -8.08 -16.58
CA ILE A 99 -3.91 -9.37 -16.83
C ILE A 99 -4.34 -9.48 -18.30
N ASN A 100 -4.28 -8.39 -19.07
CA ASN A 100 -4.80 -8.28 -20.44
C ASN A 100 -6.29 -8.69 -20.53
N ARG A 101 -7.11 -8.29 -19.55
CA ARG A 101 -8.54 -8.60 -19.53
C ARG A 101 -9.34 -7.47 -18.89
N LYS A 102 -10.36 -7.02 -19.60
CA LYS A 102 -11.37 -6.08 -19.07
C LYS A 102 -12.40 -6.81 -18.22
N ILE A 103 -12.90 -6.12 -17.18
CA ILE A 103 -13.88 -6.69 -16.26
C ILE A 103 -15.15 -5.83 -16.18
N LYS A 104 -16.29 -6.48 -15.98
CA LYS A 104 -17.54 -5.80 -15.68
C LYS A 104 -17.50 -5.24 -14.25
N LYS A 105 -17.80 -3.95 -14.12
CA LYS A 105 -17.75 -3.19 -12.87
C LYS A 105 -19.17 -2.96 -12.37
N ASN A 106 -19.43 -3.35 -11.12
CA ASN A 106 -20.67 -3.07 -10.40
C ASN A 106 -20.41 -1.93 -9.41
N PHE A 107 -20.95 -0.76 -9.66
CA PHE A 107 -20.73 0.42 -8.82
C PHE A 107 -21.70 0.45 -7.66
N MET A 108 -21.18 0.36 -6.46
CA MET A 108 -21.94 0.31 -5.21
C MET A 108 -21.85 1.65 -4.44
N PRO A 109 -22.82 1.94 -3.56
CA PRO A 109 -22.69 3.00 -2.58
C PRO A 109 -21.44 2.83 -1.71
N MET A 110 -21.07 3.86 -0.96
CA MET A 110 -19.96 3.77 0.00
C MET A 110 -20.30 2.76 1.10
N GLN A 111 -19.36 1.90 1.42
CA GLN A 111 -19.50 0.94 2.51
C GLN A 111 -19.38 1.68 3.86
N LYS A 112 -20.26 1.36 4.83
CA LYS A 112 -20.20 1.91 6.18
C LYS A 112 -18.84 1.57 6.82
N GLY A 113 -18.22 2.56 7.45
CA GLY A 113 -16.92 2.40 8.12
C GLY A 113 -15.70 2.46 7.21
N ASP A 114 -15.86 2.54 5.89
CA ASP A 114 -14.72 2.75 4.99
C ASP A 114 -14.37 4.25 4.90
N VAL A 115 -13.12 4.56 4.55
CA VAL A 115 -12.63 5.93 4.44
C VAL A 115 -12.46 6.33 2.98
N HIS A 116 -12.78 7.59 2.66
CA HIS A 116 -12.68 8.12 1.31
C HIS A 116 -11.24 8.15 0.77
N SER A 117 -10.29 8.45 1.64
CA SER A 117 -8.88 8.60 1.25
C SER A 117 -7.93 8.24 2.39
N THR A 118 -6.81 7.61 2.04
CA THR A 118 -5.67 7.42 2.95
C THR A 118 -4.41 8.01 2.33
N LEU A 119 -3.56 8.59 3.18
CA LEU A 119 -2.25 9.09 2.79
C LEU A 119 -1.32 9.00 4.00
N SER A 120 -0.16 8.40 3.81
CA SER A 120 0.89 8.32 4.83
C SER A 120 1.82 9.53 4.73
N ASP A 121 2.26 10.05 5.88
CA ASP A 121 3.42 10.94 5.95
C ASP A 121 4.63 10.12 6.43
N SER A 122 5.51 9.77 5.51
CA SER A 122 6.76 9.03 5.78
C SER A 122 7.98 9.94 5.97
N SER A 123 7.78 11.23 6.17
CA SER A 123 8.85 12.22 6.31
C SER A 123 9.78 11.91 7.51
N LEU A 124 9.22 11.44 8.62
CA LEU A 124 10.00 11.03 9.79
C LEU A 124 10.85 9.79 9.49
N LEU A 125 10.33 8.79 8.79
CA LEU A 125 11.09 7.64 8.32
C LEU A 125 12.31 8.09 7.50
N LYS A 126 12.08 8.95 6.52
CA LYS A 126 13.15 9.50 5.68
C LYS A 126 14.22 10.22 6.50
N ARG A 127 13.83 11.02 7.49
CA ARG A 127 14.78 11.72 8.37
C ARG A 127 15.61 10.78 9.25
N VAL A 128 14.99 9.71 9.75
CA VAL A 128 15.63 8.75 10.65
C VAL A 128 16.55 7.78 9.90
N THR A 129 16.16 7.35 8.73
CA THR A 129 16.82 6.25 7.99
C THR A 129 17.49 6.67 6.69
N GLY A 130 17.20 7.86 6.17
CA GLY A 130 17.54 8.26 4.80
C GLY A 130 16.67 7.60 3.71
N TYR A 131 15.78 6.70 4.09
CA TYR A 131 14.95 5.92 3.17
C TYR A 131 13.58 6.55 2.91
N ASN A 132 13.10 6.41 1.69
CA ASN A 132 11.74 6.79 1.30
C ASN A 132 11.18 5.73 0.34
N PRO A 133 9.99 5.16 0.61
CA PRO A 133 9.27 4.31 -0.33
C PRO A 133 9.09 5.00 -1.69
N LYS A 134 9.35 4.29 -2.79
CA LYS A 134 9.39 4.92 -4.11
C LYS A 134 8.84 4.06 -5.25
N THR A 135 8.46 2.81 -4.99
CA THR A 135 7.96 1.91 -6.03
C THR A 135 6.70 2.48 -6.66
N ASN A 136 6.73 2.68 -7.98
CA ASN A 136 5.56 3.10 -8.72
C ASN A 136 4.49 1.99 -8.66
N TYR A 137 3.23 2.38 -8.40
CA TYR A 137 2.14 1.40 -8.23
C TYR A 137 1.95 0.50 -9.46
N LYS A 138 2.17 1.01 -10.68
CA LYS A 138 2.08 0.19 -11.91
C LYS A 138 3.14 -0.90 -11.93
N THR A 139 4.37 -0.56 -11.54
CA THR A 139 5.47 -1.52 -11.40
C THR A 139 5.16 -2.58 -10.34
N GLY A 140 4.65 -2.15 -9.18
CA GLY A 140 4.26 -3.07 -8.12
C GLY A 140 3.10 -3.98 -8.51
N VAL A 141 2.09 -3.45 -9.25
CA VAL A 141 0.99 -4.25 -9.79
C VAL A 141 1.52 -5.32 -10.76
N LYS A 142 2.43 -4.96 -11.68
CA LYS A 142 3.04 -5.93 -12.60
C LYS A 142 3.75 -7.06 -11.84
N LYS A 143 4.58 -6.72 -10.85
CA LYS A 143 5.27 -7.72 -10.01
C LYS A 143 4.28 -8.62 -9.25
N PHE A 144 3.21 -8.03 -8.70
CA PHE A 144 2.18 -8.79 -8.01
C PHE A 144 1.45 -9.75 -8.95
N ILE A 145 1.05 -9.31 -10.15
CA ILE A 145 0.35 -10.16 -11.13
C ILE A 145 1.25 -11.30 -11.59
N ASN A 146 2.52 -11.04 -11.90
CA ASN A 146 3.46 -12.09 -12.28
C ASN A 146 3.57 -13.16 -11.20
N TRP A 147 3.77 -12.75 -9.93
CA TRP A 147 3.78 -13.67 -8.79
C TRP A 147 2.47 -14.43 -8.66
N TYR A 148 1.32 -13.75 -8.84
CA TYR A 148 0.02 -14.38 -8.68
C TYR A 148 -0.21 -15.47 -9.72
N LEU A 149 0.13 -15.20 -10.98
CA LEU A 149 -0.02 -16.16 -12.08
C LEU A 149 0.89 -17.38 -11.89
N ASP A 150 2.14 -17.15 -11.51
CA ASP A 150 3.11 -18.20 -11.21
C ASP A 150 2.67 -19.07 -10.01
N TYR A 151 2.37 -18.45 -8.88
CA TYR A 151 2.00 -19.14 -7.65
C TYR A 151 0.71 -19.97 -7.77
N TYR A 152 -0.27 -19.49 -8.54
CA TYR A 152 -1.56 -20.19 -8.74
C TYR A 152 -1.62 -21.00 -10.04
N ASN A 153 -0.55 -21.12 -10.79
CA ASN A 153 -0.47 -21.84 -12.09
C ASN A 153 -1.57 -21.37 -13.06
N LYS A 154 -1.69 -20.08 -13.31
CA LYS A 154 -2.75 -19.45 -14.11
C LYS A 154 -2.21 -18.84 -15.41
#